data_778457669c41c42e90fd4a9e85f4a524
#
_entry.id   778457669c41c42e90fd4a9e85f4a524
#
_cell.length_a   1.000
_cell.length_b   1.000
_cell.length_c   1.000
_cell.angle_alpha   90.00
_cell.angle_beta   90.00
_cell.angle_gamma   90.00
#
_symmetry.space_group_name_H-M   'P 1'
#
loop_
_entity.id
_entity.type
_entity.pdbx_description
1 polymer ?
#
loop_
_entity_poly.entity_id
_entity_poly.type
_entity_poly.pdbx_seq_one_letter_code
_entity_poly.pdbx_strand_id
1 'polypeptide(L)'
;MIRTESATPIWGKIAIAALILMVVCGYLFEILINPFGGLDFSIYRMGAMTIFDNEGFTKDLYAPAFVEIGVLKLPFTYPPFAALVFLPFAFLPLEVGKAIMVLGTAAAAWWLSTIIYNYAQASGRALPLQGCLGRTGTIAALTIVVMLCGPWRRTFDLMQINPLIMALVLADFVRPATRVPRGVLIGIAGGLKLTPLVFGLILLVRRDWKGIATLGATFLTTIAVGFILLPNEAPQFWFSAISDPSRVGDINFVDNISIQGWLMHFGLNGTALKLGFYALAALSVALVAVLLYQLERRGKTLAQVAVTGTLMVALSPISWSHHNVLLPLLLAALILDAFPTFMVHLPSAARKIACLLAWVAGVGLYISPRIIGGITQLDMNGLEFLWAPGVAIGGFPSFALWATVMFWAVASLSAPVRGAKVEPVQYGSVRSDAPLGWWGARALVTERTESVHTDASREATA
;
A
#
# COMPACT_ATOMS: atom_id res chain seq x y z
N MET A 1 10.36 -6.05 37.40
CA MET A 1 10.56 -7.47 37.05
C MET A 1 10.77 -7.54 35.53
N ILE A 2 12.02 -7.49 35.08
CA ILE A 2 12.40 -7.54 33.65
C ILE A 2 12.16 -8.98 33.22
N ARG A 3 11.10 -9.23 32.43
CA ARG A 3 10.93 -10.51 31.76
C ARG A 3 12.10 -10.67 30.77
N THR A 4 13.01 -11.56 31.08
CA THR A 4 14.01 -12.06 30.13
C THR A 4 13.28 -12.56 28.90
N GLU A 5 13.54 -11.93 27.75
CA GLU A 5 13.09 -12.48 26.45
C GLU A 5 13.59 -13.92 26.38
N SER A 6 12.69 -14.87 26.38
CA SER A 6 13.04 -16.27 26.11
C SER A 6 13.57 -16.34 24.68
N ALA A 7 14.88 -16.49 24.55
CA ALA A 7 15.50 -16.64 23.24
C ALA A 7 14.85 -17.83 22.52
N THR A 8 14.29 -17.60 21.35
CA THR A 8 13.74 -18.68 20.52
C THR A 8 14.84 -19.74 20.36
N PRO A 9 14.56 -21.01 20.69
CA PRO A 9 15.54 -22.06 20.52
C PRO A 9 16.02 -22.07 19.06
N ILE A 10 17.30 -22.36 18.83
CA ILE A 10 17.93 -22.30 17.51
C ILE A 10 17.14 -23.06 16.45
N TRP A 11 16.54 -24.17 16.81
CA TRP A 11 15.67 -24.99 15.97
C TRP A 11 14.41 -24.27 15.50
N GLY A 12 13.81 -23.40 16.33
CA GLY A 12 12.67 -22.57 15.94
C GLY A 12 13.07 -21.53 14.89
N LYS A 13 14.26 -20.93 15.02
CA LYS A 13 14.78 -19.97 14.02
C LYS A 13 15.08 -20.67 12.69
N ILE A 14 15.66 -21.89 12.75
CA ILE A 14 15.94 -22.72 11.56
C ILE A 14 14.62 -23.10 10.87
N ALA A 15 13.61 -23.55 11.61
CA ALA A 15 12.30 -23.93 11.06
C ALA A 15 11.62 -22.76 10.35
N ILE A 16 11.67 -21.55 10.94
CA ILE A 16 11.09 -20.33 10.33
C ILE A 16 11.87 -19.94 9.07
N ALA A 17 13.21 -19.96 9.13
CA ALA A 17 14.04 -19.67 7.97
C ALA A 17 13.78 -20.67 6.82
N ALA A 18 13.66 -21.96 7.14
CA ALA A 18 13.31 -23.00 6.18
C ALA A 18 11.91 -22.78 5.58
N LEU A 19 10.93 -22.39 6.38
CA LEU A 19 9.58 -22.08 5.90
C LEU A 19 9.57 -20.86 4.99
N ILE A 20 10.28 -19.78 5.34
CA ILE A 20 10.44 -18.61 4.47
C ILE A 20 11.10 -19.00 3.15
N LEU A 21 12.21 -19.75 3.24
CA LEU A 21 12.93 -20.21 2.05
C LEU A 21 12.03 -21.08 1.16
N MET A 22 11.25 -21.98 1.75
CA MET A 22 10.30 -22.82 1.02
C MET A 22 9.22 -21.98 0.33
N VAL A 23 8.65 -20.94 1.00
CA VAL A 23 7.68 -20.04 0.39
C VAL A 23 8.31 -19.26 -0.75
N VAL A 24 9.50 -18.67 -0.54
CA VAL A 24 10.22 -17.93 -1.59
C VAL A 24 10.58 -18.84 -2.77
N CYS A 25 11.11 -20.03 -2.50
CA CYS A 25 11.43 -21.00 -3.56
C CYS A 25 10.17 -21.46 -4.31
N GLY A 26 9.05 -21.69 -3.61
CA GLY A 26 7.77 -22.03 -4.22
C GLY A 26 7.25 -20.94 -5.15
N TYR A 27 7.31 -19.68 -4.71
CA TYR A 27 6.97 -18.54 -5.56
C TYR A 27 7.93 -18.38 -6.75
N LEU A 28 9.25 -18.50 -6.53
CA LEU A 28 10.22 -18.45 -7.62
C LEU A 28 9.98 -19.55 -8.65
N PHE A 29 9.71 -20.77 -8.18
CA PHE A 29 9.42 -21.91 -9.02
C PHE A 29 8.15 -21.67 -9.86
N GLU A 30 7.05 -21.24 -9.22
CA GLU A 30 5.81 -20.90 -9.92
C GLU A 30 6.02 -19.83 -10.98
N ILE A 31 6.74 -18.77 -10.65
CA ILE A 31 7.01 -17.65 -11.55
C ILE A 31 7.92 -18.02 -12.71
N LEU A 32 8.94 -18.85 -12.47
CA LEU A 32 9.88 -19.27 -13.53
C LEU A 32 9.27 -20.31 -14.49
N ILE A 33 8.35 -21.13 -14.00
CA ILE A 33 7.68 -22.15 -14.81
C ILE A 33 6.40 -21.63 -15.45
N ASN A 34 5.71 -20.67 -14.82
CA ASN A 34 4.50 -20.09 -15.36
C ASN A 34 4.85 -19.15 -16.55
N PRO A 35 4.44 -19.44 -17.78
CA PRO A 35 4.75 -18.61 -18.95
C PRO A 35 4.14 -17.19 -18.84
N PHE A 36 3.11 -17.02 -18.00
CA PHE A 36 2.51 -15.73 -17.68
C PHE A 36 3.08 -15.06 -16.41
N GLY A 37 4.01 -15.73 -15.71
CA GLY A 37 4.66 -15.18 -14.53
C GLY A 37 5.50 -13.96 -14.87
N GLY A 38 5.28 -12.85 -14.12
CA GLY A 38 5.97 -11.60 -14.37
C GLY A 38 5.43 -10.81 -15.56
N LEU A 39 4.12 -10.96 -15.87
CA LEU A 39 3.48 -10.27 -16.98
C LEU A 39 3.75 -8.76 -16.96
N ASP A 40 3.54 -8.11 -15.82
CA ASP A 40 3.72 -6.67 -15.73
C ASP A 40 5.19 -6.26 -15.77
N PHE A 41 6.08 -7.08 -15.19
CA PHE A 41 7.51 -6.85 -15.34
C PHE A 41 7.97 -6.93 -16.80
N SER A 42 7.40 -7.85 -17.58
CA SER A 42 7.67 -7.94 -19.00
C SER A 42 7.26 -6.66 -19.74
N ILE A 43 6.10 -6.07 -19.38
CA ILE A 43 5.65 -4.78 -19.92
C ILE A 43 6.62 -3.66 -19.55
N TYR A 44 7.07 -3.60 -18.28
CA TYR A 44 8.05 -2.58 -17.84
C TYR A 44 9.36 -2.71 -18.58
N ARG A 45 9.90 -3.94 -18.68
CA ARG A 45 11.15 -4.21 -19.39
C ARG A 45 11.05 -3.87 -20.86
N MET A 46 9.97 -4.26 -21.54
CA MET A 46 9.75 -3.90 -22.94
C MET A 46 9.60 -2.39 -23.12
N GLY A 47 8.88 -1.70 -22.22
CA GLY A 47 8.81 -0.23 -22.23
C GLY A 47 10.17 0.44 -22.08
N ALA A 48 11.07 -0.12 -21.28
CA ALA A 48 12.44 0.35 -21.18
C ALA A 48 13.27 0.04 -22.45
N MET A 49 13.04 -1.11 -23.07
CA MET A 49 13.75 -1.51 -24.30
C MET A 49 13.40 -0.62 -25.49
N THR A 50 12.15 -0.13 -25.62
CA THR A 50 11.75 0.77 -26.72
C THR A 50 12.54 2.07 -26.74
N ILE A 51 13.15 2.48 -25.63
CA ILE A 51 13.97 3.71 -25.54
C ILE A 51 15.30 3.56 -26.31
N PHE A 52 15.82 2.34 -26.44
CA PHE A 52 17.13 2.04 -27.05
C PHE A 52 17.05 1.38 -28.42
N ASP A 53 15.85 1.13 -28.93
CA ASP A 53 15.74 0.27 -30.09
C ASP A 53 16.06 0.98 -31.40
N ASN A 54 17.27 0.70 -31.88
CA ASN A 54 17.72 1.04 -33.24
C ASN A 54 17.41 -0.08 -34.26
N GLU A 55 16.85 -1.23 -33.87
CA GLU A 55 16.77 -2.43 -34.73
C GLU A 55 15.33 -2.93 -34.97
N GLY A 56 14.34 -2.06 -35.02
CA GLY A 56 13.05 -2.44 -35.60
C GLY A 56 11.93 -2.85 -34.65
N PHE A 57 12.06 -2.65 -33.37
CA PHE A 57 10.91 -2.60 -32.44
C PHE A 57 10.18 -1.26 -32.58
N THR A 58 9.68 -0.95 -33.73
CA THR A 58 8.96 0.28 -34.04
C THR A 58 7.61 0.40 -33.33
N LYS A 59 7.50 -0.13 -32.11
CA LYS A 59 6.27 0.01 -31.32
C LYS A 59 6.34 1.31 -30.55
N ASP A 60 5.43 2.21 -30.87
CA ASP A 60 5.06 3.33 -30.02
C ASP A 60 4.82 2.84 -28.60
N LEU A 61 5.50 3.43 -27.60
CA LEU A 61 5.40 3.06 -26.20
C LEU A 61 3.95 3.03 -25.70
N TYR A 62 3.11 3.90 -26.26
CA TYR A 62 1.71 4.03 -25.90
C TYR A 62 0.76 3.39 -26.91
N ALA A 63 1.23 2.50 -27.78
CA ALA A 63 0.36 1.72 -28.65
C ALA A 63 -0.66 0.91 -27.82
N PRO A 64 -1.92 0.78 -28.29
CA PRO A 64 -2.97 0.02 -27.55
C PRO A 64 -2.60 -1.46 -27.35
N ALA A 65 -1.86 -2.06 -28.26
CA ALA A 65 -1.39 -3.44 -28.21
C ALA A 65 0.14 -3.45 -28.11
N PHE A 66 0.68 -2.81 -27.09
CA PHE A 66 2.13 -2.70 -26.88
C PHE A 66 2.80 -4.06 -26.68
N VAL A 67 2.16 -4.94 -25.88
CA VAL A 67 2.56 -6.34 -25.69
C VAL A 67 1.41 -7.24 -26.07
N GLU A 68 1.66 -8.23 -26.92
CA GLU A 68 0.68 -9.25 -27.29
C GLU A 68 1.13 -10.61 -26.76
N ILE A 69 0.32 -11.23 -25.92
CA ILE A 69 0.54 -12.57 -25.36
C ILE A 69 -0.73 -13.39 -25.60
N GLY A 70 -0.71 -14.23 -26.64
CA GLY A 70 -1.90 -14.93 -27.10
C GLY A 70 -2.99 -13.94 -27.50
N VAL A 71 -4.16 -14.02 -26.83
CA VAL A 71 -5.28 -13.10 -27.07
C VAL A 71 -5.20 -11.80 -26.25
N LEU A 72 -4.26 -11.70 -25.33
CA LEU A 72 -4.09 -10.52 -24.47
C LEU A 72 -3.31 -9.43 -25.22
N LYS A 73 -3.91 -8.25 -25.28
CA LYS A 73 -3.28 -7.02 -25.79
C LYS A 73 -3.09 -6.08 -24.60
N LEU A 74 -1.86 -5.82 -24.25
CA LEU A 74 -1.50 -5.10 -23.03
C LEU A 74 -0.75 -3.82 -23.40
N PRO A 75 -1.27 -2.63 -23.05
CA PRO A 75 -0.60 -1.36 -23.27
C PRO A 75 0.40 -1.07 -22.14
N PHE A 76 1.36 -0.20 -22.41
CA PHE A 76 2.13 0.47 -21.38
C PHE A 76 1.28 1.59 -20.76
N THR A 77 0.98 1.50 -19.46
CA THR A 77 0.02 2.39 -18.78
C THR A 77 0.66 3.37 -17.82
N TYR A 78 1.99 3.38 -17.73
CA TYR A 78 2.76 4.18 -16.78
C TYR A 78 3.27 5.49 -17.42
N PRO A 79 3.58 6.54 -16.61
CA PRO A 79 4.24 7.73 -17.12
C PRO A 79 5.58 7.41 -17.78
N PRO A 80 6.07 8.27 -18.72
CA PRO A 80 7.36 8.06 -19.40
C PRO A 80 8.55 7.88 -18.47
N PHE A 81 8.54 8.58 -17.34
CA PHE A 81 9.56 8.45 -16.29
C PHE A 81 9.70 7.01 -15.76
N ALA A 82 8.61 6.24 -15.72
CA ALA A 82 8.67 4.85 -15.29
C ALA A 82 9.50 3.99 -16.24
N ALA A 83 9.37 4.18 -17.57
CA ALA A 83 10.19 3.47 -18.55
C ALA A 83 11.69 3.77 -18.35
N LEU A 84 12.06 5.03 -18.01
CA LEU A 84 13.44 5.40 -17.68
C LEU A 84 13.95 4.70 -16.40
N VAL A 85 13.12 4.57 -15.38
CA VAL A 85 13.51 3.88 -14.13
C VAL A 85 13.73 2.38 -14.35
N PHE A 86 13.02 1.78 -15.30
CA PHE A 86 13.21 0.37 -15.68
C PHE A 86 14.37 0.12 -16.65
N LEU A 87 15.08 1.14 -17.12
CA LEU A 87 16.21 1.00 -18.06
C LEU A 87 17.25 -0.05 -17.64
N PRO A 88 17.67 -0.16 -16.36
CA PRO A 88 18.63 -1.19 -15.97
C PRO A 88 18.19 -2.62 -16.34
N PHE A 89 16.88 -2.87 -16.32
CA PHE A 89 16.33 -4.19 -16.65
C PHE A 89 16.33 -4.48 -18.16
N ALA A 90 16.42 -3.47 -19.01
CA ALA A 90 16.56 -3.68 -20.44
C ALA A 90 17.86 -4.42 -20.81
N PHE A 91 18.92 -4.20 -20.02
CA PHE A 91 20.26 -4.77 -20.24
C PHE A 91 20.47 -6.10 -19.52
N LEU A 92 19.55 -6.54 -18.67
CA LEU A 92 19.67 -7.80 -17.94
C LEU A 92 18.96 -8.95 -18.67
N PRO A 93 19.45 -10.19 -18.53
CA PRO A 93 18.66 -11.35 -18.88
C PRO A 93 17.30 -11.33 -18.18
N LEU A 94 16.24 -11.77 -18.88
CA LEU A 94 14.87 -11.71 -18.36
C LEU A 94 14.75 -12.36 -16.97
N GLU A 95 15.33 -13.54 -16.80
CA GLU A 95 15.23 -14.30 -15.54
C GLU A 95 15.98 -13.63 -14.38
N VAL A 96 17.08 -12.92 -14.67
CA VAL A 96 17.78 -12.12 -13.67
C VAL A 96 16.92 -10.93 -13.23
N GLY A 97 16.28 -10.28 -14.17
CA GLY A 97 15.33 -9.18 -13.87
C GLY A 97 14.16 -9.66 -13.03
N LYS A 98 13.54 -10.80 -13.39
CA LYS A 98 12.48 -11.44 -12.60
C LYS A 98 12.94 -11.76 -11.18
N ALA A 99 14.12 -12.38 -11.02
CA ALA A 99 14.67 -12.70 -9.71
C ALA A 99 14.86 -11.43 -8.84
N ILE A 100 15.37 -10.34 -9.41
CA ILE A 100 15.53 -9.06 -8.71
C ILE A 100 14.16 -8.54 -8.23
N MET A 101 13.13 -8.58 -9.07
CA MET A 101 11.78 -8.12 -8.71
C MET A 101 11.19 -8.97 -7.56
N VAL A 102 11.34 -10.29 -7.61
CA VAL A 102 10.86 -11.20 -6.56
C VAL A 102 11.59 -10.95 -5.25
N LEU A 103 12.92 -10.89 -5.27
CA LEU A 103 13.74 -10.63 -4.06
C LEU A 103 13.45 -9.24 -3.49
N GLY A 104 13.30 -8.23 -4.33
CA GLY A 104 12.90 -6.89 -3.92
C GLY A 104 11.53 -6.85 -3.26
N THR A 105 10.55 -7.58 -3.82
CA THR A 105 9.21 -7.72 -3.24
C THR A 105 9.26 -8.45 -1.89
N ALA A 106 10.03 -9.53 -1.77
CA ALA A 106 10.23 -10.25 -0.49
C ALA A 106 10.90 -9.36 0.57
N ALA A 107 11.91 -8.58 0.19
CA ALA A 107 12.54 -7.61 1.07
C ALA A 107 11.57 -6.52 1.53
N ALA A 108 10.70 -6.03 0.64
CA ALA A 108 9.65 -5.07 0.98
C ALA A 108 8.60 -5.67 1.93
N ALA A 109 8.24 -6.95 1.76
CA ALA A 109 7.35 -7.67 2.68
C ALA A 109 7.98 -7.80 4.09
N TRP A 110 9.26 -8.14 4.16
CA TRP A 110 10.01 -8.20 5.42
C TRP A 110 10.05 -6.83 6.11
N TRP A 111 10.31 -5.78 5.35
CA TRP A 111 10.36 -4.42 5.89
C TRP A 111 8.99 -3.97 6.40
N LEU A 112 7.92 -4.19 5.64
CA LEU A 112 6.54 -3.90 6.07
C LEU A 112 6.19 -4.67 7.35
N SER A 113 6.55 -5.95 7.43
CA SER A 113 6.34 -6.78 8.61
C SER A 113 7.10 -6.27 9.84
N THR A 114 8.31 -5.74 9.63
CA THR A 114 9.11 -5.08 10.66
C THR A 114 8.42 -3.80 11.15
N ILE A 115 7.85 -3.01 10.24
CA ILE A 115 7.08 -1.81 10.60
C ILE A 115 5.84 -2.20 11.41
N ILE A 116 5.08 -3.21 10.99
CA ILE A 116 3.88 -3.70 11.69
C ILE A 116 4.25 -4.22 13.08
N TYR A 117 5.34 -4.98 13.21
CA TYR A 117 5.84 -5.45 14.49
C TYR A 117 6.14 -4.27 15.42
N ASN A 118 6.93 -3.29 14.97
CA ASN A 118 7.29 -2.12 15.77
C ASN A 118 6.06 -1.26 16.12
N TYR A 119 5.10 -1.18 15.22
CA TYR A 119 3.83 -0.49 15.46
C TYR A 119 3.02 -1.13 16.58
N ALA A 120 2.93 -2.46 16.60
CA ALA A 120 2.28 -3.20 17.68
C ALA A 120 2.99 -2.97 19.03
N GLN A 121 4.34 -3.05 19.06
CA GLN A 121 5.13 -2.79 20.27
C GLN A 121 4.94 -1.35 20.78
N ALA A 122 4.99 -0.35 19.91
CA ALA A 122 4.74 1.05 20.25
C ALA A 122 3.30 1.30 20.76
N SER A 123 2.35 0.45 20.38
CA SER A 123 0.96 0.47 20.87
C SER A 123 0.77 -0.32 22.16
N GLY A 124 1.83 -0.85 22.78
CA GLY A 124 1.78 -1.67 23.99
C GLY A 124 1.13 -3.05 23.79
N ARG A 125 1.07 -3.53 22.54
CA ARG A 125 0.44 -4.81 22.19
C ARG A 125 1.49 -5.86 21.82
N ALA A 126 1.47 -6.97 22.55
CA ALA A 126 2.20 -8.16 22.13
C ALA A 126 1.48 -8.83 20.95
N LEU A 127 2.25 -9.25 19.95
CA LEU A 127 1.72 -10.01 18.84
C LEU A 127 1.59 -11.50 19.20
N PRO A 128 0.64 -12.23 18.60
CA PRO A 128 0.55 -13.67 18.75
C PRO A 128 1.92 -14.34 18.47
N LEU A 129 2.23 -15.38 19.23
CA LEU A 129 3.47 -16.15 19.13
C LEU A 129 4.78 -15.40 19.46
N GLN A 130 4.72 -14.10 19.79
CA GLN A 130 5.92 -13.31 20.13
C GLN A 130 6.71 -13.90 21.29
N GLY A 131 6.03 -14.42 22.31
CA GLY A 131 6.66 -15.08 23.46
C GLY A 131 7.43 -16.35 23.09
N CYS A 132 6.97 -17.07 22.06
CA CYS A 132 7.61 -18.33 21.60
C CYS A 132 8.68 -18.07 20.52
N LEU A 133 8.42 -17.13 19.60
CA LEU A 133 9.24 -16.92 18.41
C LEU A 133 10.29 -15.82 18.59
N GLY A 134 10.16 -14.99 19.63
CA GLY A 134 10.96 -13.79 19.81
C GLY A 134 10.74 -12.78 18.67
N ARG A 135 11.51 -11.70 18.64
CA ARG A 135 11.35 -10.61 17.68
C ARG A 135 11.49 -11.07 16.22
N THR A 136 12.63 -11.67 15.89
CA THR A 136 12.93 -12.08 14.50
C THR A 136 11.96 -13.13 13.98
N GLY A 137 11.63 -14.12 14.81
CA GLY A 137 10.68 -15.16 14.43
C GLY A 137 9.27 -14.62 14.21
N THR A 138 8.83 -13.65 15.04
CA THR A 138 7.52 -13.00 14.84
C THR A 138 7.49 -12.17 13.55
N ILE A 139 8.56 -11.43 13.24
CA ILE A 139 8.66 -10.69 11.98
C ILE A 139 8.64 -11.66 10.80
N ALA A 140 9.34 -12.79 10.89
CA ALA A 140 9.34 -13.82 9.86
C ALA A 140 7.94 -14.42 9.63
N ALA A 141 7.23 -14.75 10.71
CA ALA A 141 5.84 -15.23 10.62
C ALA A 141 4.90 -14.18 10.01
N LEU A 142 5.03 -12.91 10.40
CA LEU A 142 4.29 -11.80 9.78
C LEU A 142 4.62 -11.68 8.27
N THR A 143 5.89 -11.85 7.89
CA THR A 143 6.30 -11.78 6.49
C THR A 143 5.61 -12.86 5.67
N ILE A 144 5.51 -14.08 6.18
CA ILE A 144 4.77 -15.16 5.53
C ILE A 144 3.28 -14.78 5.39
N VAL A 145 2.67 -14.27 6.46
CA VAL A 145 1.27 -13.81 6.43
C VAL A 145 1.07 -12.70 5.38
N VAL A 146 1.98 -11.73 5.31
CA VAL A 146 1.94 -10.67 4.29
C VAL A 146 2.06 -11.25 2.88
N MET A 147 3.04 -12.11 2.64
CA MET A 147 3.27 -12.73 1.32
C MET A 147 2.10 -13.59 0.86
N LEU A 148 1.41 -14.27 1.77
CA LEU A 148 0.23 -15.09 1.47
C LEU A 148 -1.04 -14.26 1.28
N CYS A 149 -1.05 -12.98 1.63
CA CYS A 149 -2.18 -12.07 1.41
C CYS A 149 -2.46 -11.89 -0.09
N GLY A 150 -3.73 -11.91 -0.50
CA GLY A 150 -4.16 -11.83 -1.90
C GLY A 150 -3.47 -10.75 -2.73
N PRO A 151 -3.45 -9.46 -2.27
CA PRO A 151 -2.72 -8.40 -2.96
C PRO A 151 -1.23 -8.71 -3.18
N TRP A 152 -0.56 -9.29 -2.19
CA TRP A 152 0.86 -9.61 -2.27
C TRP A 152 1.14 -10.81 -3.15
N ARG A 153 0.33 -11.89 -3.04
CA ARG A 153 0.44 -13.04 -3.96
C ARG A 153 0.35 -12.59 -5.41
N ARG A 154 -0.66 -11.76 -5.72
CA ARG A 154 -0.83 -11.25 -7.09
C ARG A 154 0.29 -10.31 -7.50
N THR A 155 0.86 -9.54 -6.56
CA THR A 155 2.04 -8.71 -6.80
C THR A 155 3.27 -9.56 -7.14
N PHE A 156 3.49 -10.68 -6.45
CA PHE A 156 4.55 -11.63 -6.79
C PHE A 156 4.34 -12.25 -8.17
N ASP A 157 3.14 -12.76 -8.46
CA ASP A 157 2.79 -13.39 -9.73
C ASP A 157 3.04 -12.45 -10.93
N LEU A 158 2.61 -11.20 -10.83
CA LEU A 158 2.79 -10.19 -11.87
C LEU A 158 4.16 -9.49 -11.85
N MET A 159 4.94 -9.64 -10.76
CA MET A 159 6.17 -8.89 -10.48
C MET A 159 5.96 -7.38 -10.56
N GLN A 160 4.94 -6.91 -9.82
CA GLN A 160 4.49 -5.54 -9.82
C GLN A 160 5.44 -4.58 -9.09
N ILE A 161 5.48 -3.33 -9.56
CA ILE A 161 6.24 -2.23 -8.95
C ILE A 161 5.62 -1.74 -7.63
N ASN A 162 4.39 -2.13 -7.30
CA ASN A 162 3.68 -1.59 -6.13
C ASN A 162 4.42 -1.69 -4.80
N PRO A 163 5.22 -2.75 -4.49
CA PRO A 163 6.05 -2.79 -3.28
C PRO A 163 7.12 -1.69 -3.22
N LEU A 164 7.71 -1.33 -4.36
CA LEU A 164 8.66 -0.21 -4.44
C LEU A 164 7.94 1.12 -4.18
N ILE A 165 6.78 1.32 -4.78
CA ILE A 165 5.93 2.51 -4.56
C ILE A 165 5.54 2.61 -3.08
N MET A 166 5.08 1.52 -2.46
CA MET A 166 4.80 1.44 -1.03
C MET A 166 6.04 1.80 -0.19
N ALA A 167 7.20 1.26 -0.55
CA ALA A 167 8.44 1.51 0.18
C ALA A 167 8.84 3.00 0.11
N LEU A 168 8.72 3.65 -1.04
CA LEU A 168 8.98 5.07 -1.19
C LEU A 168 8.03 5.91 -0.31
N VAL A 169 6.74 5.63 -0.37
CA VAL A 169 5.73 6.34 0.42
C VAL A 169 5.95 6.15 1.92
N LEU A 170 6.08 4.91 2.38
CA LEU A 170 6.33 4.62 3.80
C LEU A 170 7.64 5.26 4.27
N ALA A 171 8.73 5.12 3.49
CA ALA A 171 10.01 5.72 3.83
C ALA A 171 9.91 7.24 3.97
N ASP A 172 9.12 7.92 3.15
CA ASP A 172 8.95 9.37 3.27
C ASP A 172 8.31 9.78 4.60
N PHE A 173 7.42 8.95 5.16
CA PHE A 173 6.75 9.25 6.43
C PHE A 173 7.47 8.72 7.67
N VAL A 174 8.16 7.56 7.59
CA VAL A 174 8.76 6.90 8.76
C VAL A 174 10.26 7.15 8.93
N ARG A 175 10.94 7.64 7.89
CA ARG A 175 12.38 7.94 7.98
C ARG A 175 12.65 9.06 8.98
N PRO A 176 13.78 9.02 9.69
CA PRO A 176 14.23 10.12 10.52
C PRO A 176 14.45 11.38 9.67
N ALA A 177 14.60 12.54 10.32
CA ALA A 177 14.99 13.76 9.63
C ALA A 177 16.30 13.55 8.87
N THR A 178 16.29 13.85 7.58
CA THR A 178 17.43 13.69 6.68
C THR A 178 17.64 14.97 5.87
N ARG A 179 18.77 15.07 5.15
CA ARG A 179 19.01 16.17 4.20
C ARG A 179 18.00 16.16 3.02
N VAL A 180 17.42 15.01 2.71
CA VAL A 180 16.39 14.89 1.68
C VAL A 180 15.04 15.35 2.27
N PRO A 181 14.42 16.42 1.76
CA PRO A 181 13.17 16.93 2.28
C PRO A 181 12.03 15.89 2.17
N ARG A 182 11.03 16.02 3.05
CA ARG A 182 9.79 15.25 2.96
C ARG A 182 9.04 15.63 1.69
N GLY A 183 8.36 14.68 1.07
CA GLY A 183 7.66 14.86 -0.20
C GLY A 183 8.48 14.41 -1.42
N VAL A 184 9.83 14.32 -1.33
CA VAL A 184 10.66 13.85 -2.45
C VAL A 184 10.32 12.43 -2.86
N LEU A 185 10.24 11.49 -1.90
CA LEU A 185 9.99 10.08 -2.25
C LEU A 185 8.56 9.86 -2.74
N ILE A 186 7.58 10.60 -2.20
CA ILE A 186 6.21 10.57 -2.72
C ILE A 186 6.15 11.17 -4.13
N GLY A 187 6.90 12.25 -4.40
CA GLY A 187 6.99 12.86 -5.73
C GLY A 187 7.58 11.91 -6.78
N ILE A 188 8.65 11.17 -6.42
CA ILE A 188 9.22 10.10 -7.27
C ILE A 188 8.20 8.98 -7.49
N ALA A 189 7.53 8.52 -6.42
CA ALA A 189 6.48 7.50 -6.52
C ALA A 189 5.35 7.95 -7.46
N GLY A 190 4.95 9.25 -7.39
CA GLY A 190 3.99 9.88 -8.29
C GLY A 190 4.45 9.90 -9.75
N GLY A 191 5.75 10.10 -9.99
CA GLY A 191 6.35 10.02 -11.33
C GLY A 191 6.38 8.62 -11.91
N LEU A 192 6.45 7.60 -11.07
CA LEU A 192 6.34 6.19 -11.49
C LEU A 192 4.90 5.79 -11.75
N LYS A 193 3.98 6.25 -10.92
CA LYS A 193 2.55 5.97 -10.99
C LYS A 193 1.80 7.09 -10.31
N LEU A 194 0.77 7.64 -10.92
CA LEU A 194 0.10 8.87 -10.44
C LEU A 194 -0.61 8.70 -9.09
N THR A 195 -1.13 7.51 -8.83
CA THR A 195 -1.97 7.23 -7.65
C THR A 195 -1.32 7.57 -6.30
N PRO A 196 0.01 7.43 -6.06
CA PRO A 196 0.67 7.86 -4.84
C PRO A 196 0.58 9.35 -4.51
N LEU A 197 0.26 10.21 -5.45
CA LEU A 197 0.09 11.66 -5.17
C LEU A 197 -1.00 11.93 -4.13
N VAL A 198 -1.95 11.01 -3.95
CA VAL A 198 -2.98 11.13 -2.90
C VAL A 198 -2.40 11.21 -1.50
N PHE A 199 -1.19 10.69 -1.25
CA PHE A 199 -0.50 10.81 0.04
C PHE A 199 -0.11 12.26 0.37
N GLY A 200 -0.14 13.17 -0.60
CA GLY A 200 -0.09 14.62 -0.37
C GLY A 200 -1.19 15.13 0.56
N LEU A 201 -2.33 14.41 0.65
CA LEU A 201 -3.41 14.75 1.59
C LEU A 201 -2.94 14.70 3.05
N ILE A 202 -2.03 13.79 3.40
CA ILE A 202 -1.42 13.74 4.75
C ILE A 202 -0.62 15.02 5.00
N LEU A 203 0.19 15.44 4.03
CA LEU A 203 0.99 16.68 4.15
C LEU A 203 0.08 17.91 4.26
N LEU A 204 -1.01 17.92 3.50
CA LEU A 204 -2.02 18.99 3.55
C LEU A 204 -2.67 19.10 4.94
N VAL A 205 -3.12 17.96 5.50
CA VAL A 205 -3.73 17.91 6.84
C VAL A 205 -2.72 18.34 7.92
N ARG A 206 -1.44 18.01 7.75
CA ARG A 206 -0.34 18.44 8.63
C ARG A 206 0.05 19.91 8.44
N ARG A 207 -0.46 20.57 7.42
CA ARG A 207 -0.03 21.92 6.98
C ARG A 207 1.48 21.97 6.68
N ASP A 208 2.05 20.86 6.22
CA ASP A 208 3.44 20.78 5.79
C ASP A 208 3.59 21.33 4.36
N TRP A 209 3.49 22.66 4.25
CA TRP A 209 3.54 23.37 2.97
C TRP A 209 4.87 23.14 2.24
N LYS A 210 5.96 22.99 3.01
CA LYS A 210 7.28 22.67 2.45
C LYS A 210 7.27 21.26 1.85
N GLY A 211 6.71 20.28 2.54
CA GLY A 211 6.54 18.92 2.04
C GLY A 211 5.68 18.87 0.78
N ILE A 212 4.57 19.63 0.74
CA ILE A 212 3.69 19.75 -0.44
C ILE A 212 4.46 20.35 -1.63
N ALA A 213 5.14 21.48 -1.41
CA ALA A 213 5.92 22.13 -2.46
C ALA A 213 7.03 21.20 -2.98
N THR A 214 7.71 20.47 -2.09
CA THR A 214 8.74 19.49 -2.47
C THR A 214 8.17 18.32 -3.25
N LEU A 215 7.02 17.78 -2.82
CA LEU A 215 6.31 16.73 -3.57
C LEU A 215 5.97 17.21 -4.98
N GLY A 216 5.36 18.40 -5.10
CA GLY A 216 5.02 18.98 -6.39
C GLY A 216 6.24 19.23 -7.27
N ALA A 217 7.29 19.85 -6.73
CA ALA A 217 8.52 20.10 -7.46
C ALA A 217 9.19 18.81 -7.94
N THR A 218 9.28 17.79 -7.08
CA THR A 218 9.86 16.50 -7.46
C THR A 218 9.02 15.80 -8.53
N PHE A 219 7.71 15.79 -8.38
CA PHE A 219 6.82 15.22 -9.39
C PHE A 219 6.95 15.94 -10.74
N LEU A 220 6.95 17.27 -10.75
CA LEU A 220 7.18 18.06 -11.96
C LEU A 220 8.57 17.81 -12.56
N THR A 221 9.58 17.57 -11.74
CA THR A 221 10.91 17.16 -12.22
C THR A 221 10.84 15.82 -12.96
N THR A 222 10.07 14.83 -12.47
CA THR A 222 9.91 13.55 -13.19
C THR A 222 9.21 13.73 -14.54
N ILE A 223 8.25 14.65 -14.60
CA ILE A 223 7.59 15.03 -15.86
C ILE A 223 8.59 15.68 -16.83
N ALA A 224 9.34 16.68 -16.34
CA ALA A 224 10.36 17.38 -17.14
C ALA A 224 11.42 16.41 -17.68
N VAL A 225 11.91 15.48 -16.85
CA VAL A 225 12.82 14.42 -17.30
C VAL A 225 12.20 13.57 -18.40
N GLY A 226 10.93 13.23 -18.29
CA GLY A 226 10.19 12.53 -19.35
C GLY A 226 10.16 13.33 -20.66
N PHE A 227 9.84 14.62 -20.61
CA PHE A 227 9.81 15.48 -21.82
C PHE A 227 11.18 15.70 -22.44
N ILE A 228 12.25 15.74 -21.64
CA ILE A 228 13.63 15.92 -22.13
C ILE A 228 14.14 14.64 -22.80
N LEU A 229 13.92 13.47 -22.16
CA LEU A 229 14.52 12.22 -22.60
C LEU A 229 13.63 11.42 -23.56
N LEU A 230 12.31 11.65 -23.51
CA LEU A 230 11.29 10.98 -24.30
C LEU A 230 10.33 12.02 -24.93
N PRO A 231 10.84 12.89 -25.84
CA PRO A 231 10.09 14.06 -26.32
C PRO A 231 8.87 13.70 -27.17
N ASN A 232 8.81 12.51 -27.76
CA ASN A 232 7.68 12.02 -28.54
C ASN A 232 6.63 11.33 -27.67
N GLU A 233 7.06 10.55 -26.69
CA GLU A 233 6.22 9.72 -25.83
C GLU A 233 5.58 10.55 -24.69
N ALA A 234 6.29 11.55 -24.17
CA ALA A 234 5.77 12.36 -23.08
C ALA A 234 4.50 13.15 -23.45
N PRO A 235 4.43 13.87 -24.57
CA PRO A 235 3.19 14.51 -25.01
C PRO A 235 2.05 13.51 -25.21
N GLN A 236 2.34 12.34 -25.78
CA GLN A 236 1.36 11.29 -26.04
C GLN A 236 0.75 10.77 -24.73
N PHE A 237 1.57 10.58 -23.69
CA PHE A 237 1.05 10.20 -22.37
C PHE A 237 0.22 11.32 -21.74
N TRP A 238 0.82 12.51 -21.60
CA TRP A 238 0.23 13.58 -20.80
C TRP A 238 -1.01 14.23 -21.43
N PHE A 239 -1.13 14.22 -22.76
CA PHE A 239 -2.23 14.86 -23.49
C PHE A 239 -3.23 13.88 -24.11
N SER A 240 -2.95 12.55 -24.07
CA SER A 240 -3.85 11.53 -24.64
C SER A 240 -4.03 10.33 -23.72
N ALA A 241 -3.01 9.51 -23.51
CA ALA A 241 -3.13 8.21 -22.87
C ALA A 241 -3.62 8.28 -21.40
N ILE A 242 -3.27 9.33 -20.66
CA ILE A 242 -3.67 9.55 -19.26
C ILE A 242 -5.20 9.69 -19.10
N SER A 243 -5.88 10.16 -20.12
CA SER A 243 -7.33 10.44 -20.10
C SER A 243 -8.18 9.23 -20.48
N ASP A 244 -7.57 8.12 -20.88
CA ASP A 244 -8.24 6.91 -21.33
C ASP A 244 -8.07 5.76 -20.31
N PRO A 245 -9.02 5.59 -19.36
CA PRO A 245 -8.96 4.51 -18.39
C PRO A 245 -9.13 3.11 -19.00
N SER A 246 -9.74 2.99 -20.20
CA SER A 246 -9.92 1.71 -20.88
C SER A 246 -8.60 1.01 -21.22
N ARG A 247 -7.51 1.77 -21.29
CA ARG A 247 -6.15 1.25 -21.47
C ARG A 247 -5.68 0.39 -20.30
N VAL A 248 -6.18 0.64 -19.08
CA VAL A 248 -5.77 -0.10 -17.87
C VAL A 248 -6.49 -1.45 -17.79
N GLY A 249 -7.63 -1.58 -18.44
CA GLY A 249 -8.46 -2.79 -18.48
C GLY A 249 -9.95 -2.52 -18.35
N ASP A 250 -10.75 -3.58 -18.20
CA ASP A 250 -12.19 -3.47 -18.05
C ASP A 250 -12.58 -3.07 -16.62
N ILE A 251 -13.35 -2.00 -16.49
CA ILE A 251 -13.82 -1.49 -15.19
C ILE A 251 -14.69 -2.53 -14.48
N ASN A 252 -15.44 -3.34 -15.23
CA ASN A 252 -16.34 -4.38 -14.69
C ASN A 252 -15.60 -5.67 -14.27
N PHE A 253 -14.29 -5.75 -14.48
CA PHE A 253 -13.54 -6.93 -14.10
C PHE A 253 -13.60 -7.17 -12.58
N VAL A 254 -13.84 -8.41 -12.15
CA VAL A 254 -14.07 -8.77 -10.73
C VAL A 254 -12.97 -8.30 -9.78
N ASP A 255 -11.74 -8.18 -10.26
CA ASP A 255 -10.58 -7.75 -9.48
C ASP A 255 -10.46 -6.22 -9.35
N ASN A 256 -11.40 -5.45 -9.95
CA ASN A 256 -11.44 -4.00 -9.77
C ASN A 256 -12.03 -3.64 -8.40
N ILE A 257 -11.16 -3.29 -7.46
CA ILE A 257 -11.50 -2.98 -6.07
C ILE A 257 -11.75 -1.49 -5.81
N SER A 258 -11.85 -0.66 -6.86
CA SER A 258 -12.18 0.77 -6.76
C SER A 258 -13.66 1.01 -6.46
N ILE A 259 -14.02 2.24 -6.07
CA ILE A 259 -15.43 2.67 -5.93
C ILE A 259 -16.18 2.43 -7.24
N GLN A 260 -15.58 2.80 -8.38
CA GLN A 260 -16.20 2.61 -9.67
C GLN A 260 -16.41 1.13 -9.99
N GLY A 261 -15.42 0.27 -9.68
CA GLY A 261 -15.50 -1.17 -9.88
C GLY A 261 -16.63 -1.80 -9.10
N TRP A 262 -16.68 -1.63 -7.77
CA TRP A 262 -17.74 -2.28 -7.00
C TRP A 262 -19.14 -1.67 -7.23
N LEU A 263 -19.26 -0.38 -7.61
CA LEU A 263 -20.55 0.18 -8.06
C LEU A 263 -21.07 -0.54 -9.32
N MET A 264 -20.17 -0.82 -10.29
CA MET A 264 -20.52 -1.61 -11.46
C MET A 264 -20.92 -3.05 -11.08
N HIS A 265 -20.17 -3.67 -10.18
CA HIS A 265 -20.52 -5.00 -9.66
C HIS A 265 -21.88 -5.04 -8.98
N PHE A 266 -22.35 -3.92 -8.42
CA PHE A 266 -23.73 -3.77 -7.89
C PHE A 266 -24.76 -3.39 -8.96
N GLY A 267 -24.38 -3.39 -10.24
CA GLY A 267 -25.29 -3.15 -11.37
C GLY A 267 -25.46 -1.70 -11.79
N LEU A 268 -24.71 -0.74 -11.19
CA LEU A 268 -24.78 0.65 -11.64
C LEU A 268 -24.02 0.82 -12.96
N ASN A 269 -24.59 1.62 -13.86
CA ASN A 269 -23.97 1.94 -15.16
C ASN A 269 -24.30 3.39 -15.58
N GLY A 270 -23.74 3.84 -16.71
CA GLY A 270 -24.01 5.12 -17.34
C GLY A 270 -23.89 6.32 -16.39
N THR A 271 -24.88 7.18 -16.38
CA THR A 271 -24.91 8.41 -15.55
C THR A 271 -24.98 8.09 -14.05
N ALA A 272 -25.73 7.04 -13.66
CA ALA A 272 -25.85 6.64 -12.26
C ALA A 272 -24.49 6.18 -11.68
N LEU A 273 -23.70 5.44 -12.45
CA LEU A 273 -22.34 5.06 -12.08
C LEU A 273 -21.45 6.30 -11.87
N LYS A 274 -21.46 7.23 -12.82
CA LYS A 274 -20.64 8.47 -12.73
C LYS A 274 -21.01 9.31 -11.52
N LEU A 275 -22.30 9.58 -11.32
CA LEU A 275 -22.78 10.36 -10.18
C LEU A 275 -22.47 9.65 -8.86
N GLY A 276 -22.71 8.36 -8.77
CA GLY A 276 -22.39 7.54 -7.60
C GLY A 276 -20.89 7.56 -7.28
N PHE A 277 -20.04 7.41 -8.29
CA PHE A 277 -18.60 7.49 -8.13
C PHE A 277 -18.14 8.85 -7.58
N TYR A 278 -18.56 9.96 -8.22
CA TYR A 278 -18.14 11.29 -7.78
C TYR A 278 -18.68 11.64 -6.38
N ALA A 279 -19.92 11.26 -6.08
CA ALA A 279 -20.49 11.49 -4.76
C ALA A 279 -19.75 10.73 -3.66
N LEU A 280 -19.47 9.44 -3.87
CA LEU A 280 -18.75 8.62 -2.89
C LEU A 280 -17.26 8.97 -2.82
N ALA A 281 -16.65 9.38 -3.93
CA ALA A 281 -15.27 9.87 -3.94
C ALA A 281 -15.14 11.16 -3.11
N ALA A 282 -16.03 12.13 -3.33
CA ALA A 282 -16.05 13.38 -2.55
C ALA A 282 -16.30 13.12 -1.05
N LEU A 283 -17.27 12.27 -0.73
CA LEU A 283 -17.55 11.84 0.65
C LEU A 283 -16.32 11.16 1.28
N SER A 284 -15.66 10.26 0.55
CA SER A 284 -14.47 9.55 1.02
C SER A 284 -13.34 10.50 1.33
N VAL A 285 -13.06 11.46 0.43
CA VAL A 285 -12.00 12.46 0.64
C VAL A 285 -12.30 13.30 1.87
N ALA A 286 -13.54 13.79 2.02
CA ALA A 286 -13.95 14.60 3.16
C ALA A 286 -13.81 13.86 4.49
N LEU A 287 -14.37 12.64 4.58
CA LEU A 287 -14.33 11.84 5.80
C LEU A 287 -12.91 11.38 6.13
N VAL A 288 -12.13 10.98 5.13
CA VAL A 288 -10.72 10.58 5.34
C VAL A 288 -9.89 11.79 5.77
N ALA A 289 -10.10 12.98 5.20
CA ALA A 289 -9.38 14.17 5.66
C ALA A 289 -9.63 14.49 7.14
N VAL A 290 -10.88 14.34 7.61
CA VAL A 290 -11.22 14.47 9.03
C VAL A 290 -10.52 13.37 9.87
N LEU A 291 -10.56 12.13 9.41
CA LEU A 291 -9.88 11.03 10.09
C LEU A 291 -8.37 11.27 10.17
N LEU A 292 -7.74 11.69 9.08
CA LEU A 292 -6.31 12.02 9.04
C LEU A 292 -5.95 13.12 10.04
N TYR A 293 -6.79 14.15 10.16
CA TYR A 293 -6.61 15.21 11.16
C TYR A 293 -6.69 14.65 12.58
N GLN A 294 -7.67 13.78 12.88
CA GLN A 294 -7.81 13.14 14.17
C GLN A 294 -6.66 12.19 14.51
N LEU A 295 -6.12 11.48 13.52
CA LEU A 295 -4.95 10.62 13.63
C LEU A 295 -3.68 11.44 13.86
N GLU A 296 -3.52 12.58 13.17
CA GLU A 296 -2.39 13.50 13.35
C GLU A 296 -2.32 13.99 14.80
N ARG A 297 -3.44 14.45 15.33
CA ARG A 297 -3.52 14.91 16.72
C ARG A 297 -3.15 13.84 17.76
N ARG A 298 -3.08 12.58 17.35
CA ARG A 298 -2.72 11.43 18.19
C ARG A 298 -1.36 10.82 17.82
N GLY A 299 -0.63 11.43 16.89
CA GLY A 299 0.68 10.94 16.44
C GLY A 299 0.62 9.59 15.70
N LYS A 300 -0.52 9.26 15.05
CA LYS A 300 -0.77 7.97 14.43
C LYS A 300 -0.39 7.94 12.93
N THR A 301 0.87 8.23 12.62
CA THR A 301 1.37 8.33 11.24
C THR A 301 1.14 7.07 10.41
N LEU A 302 1.39 5.87 10.95
CA LEU A 302 1.21 4.62 10.20
C LEU A 302 -0.27 4.37 9.85
N ALA A 303 -1.17 4.71 10.76
CA ALA A 303 -2.61 4.67 10.49
C ALA A 303 -3.01 5.66 9.39
N GLN A 304 -2.44 6.87 9.37
CA GLN A 304 -2.67 7.84 8.28
C GLN A 304 -2.24 7.27 6.93
N VAL A 305 -1.04 6.68 6.84
CA VAL A 305 -0.56 6.06 5.59
C VAL A 305 -1.48 4.91 5.17
N ALA A 306 -1.88 4.04 6.09
CA ALA A 306 -2.74 2.90 5.80
C ALA A 306 -4.12 3.33 5.26
N VAL A 307 -4.76 4.31 5.90
CA VAL A 307 -6.06 4.85 5.49
C VAL A 307 -5.96 5.55 4.13
N THR A 308 -4.89 6.33 3.90
CA THR A 308 -4.66 7.00 2.61
C THR A 308 -4.39 5.99 1.51
N GLY A 309 -3.73 4.87 1.80
CA GLY A 309 -3.57 3.76 0.85
C GLY A 309 -4.90 3.17 0.40
N THR A 310 -5.88 3.04 1.31
CA THR A 310 -7.24 2.62 0.96
C THR A 310 -7.96 3.66 0.10
N LEU A 311 -7.79 4.95 0.44
CA LEU A 311 -8.34 6.04 -0.36
C LEU A 311 -7.73 6.05 -1.78
N MET A 312 -6.42 5.82 -1.91
CA MET A 312 -5.72 5.70 -3.20
C MET A 312 -6.38 4.67 -4.11
N VAL A 313 -6.63 3.48 -3.57
CA VAL A 313 -7.25 2.38 -4.30
C VAL A 313 -8.72 2.71 -4.64
N ALA A 314 -9.45 3.32 -3.70
CA ALA A 314 -10.86 3.63 -3.87
C ALA A 314 -11.12 4.69 -4.95
N LEU A 315 -10.28 5.73 -5.03
CA LEU A 315 -10.47 6.87 -5.93
C LEU A 315 -10.03 6.63 -7.37
N SER A 316 -9.18 5.65 -7.63
CA SER A 316 -8.76 5.31 -8.98
C SER A 316 -9.94 4.74 -9.78
N PRO A 317 -10.13 5.08 -11.07
CA PRO A 317 -11.17 4.47 -11.89
C PRO A 317 -11.04 2.94 -11.97
N ILE A 318 -9.81 2.48 -12.06
CA ILE A 318 -9.45 1.06 -12.05
C ILE A 318 -8.35 0.84 -11.01
N SER A 319 -8.62 -0.05 -10.07
CA SER A 319 -7.66 -0.50 -9.08
C SER A 319 -7.75 -2.00 -8.92
N TRP A 320 -6.73 -2.69 -9.35
CA TRP A 320 -6.62 -4.14 -9.15
C TRP A 320 -6.27 -4.49 -7.71
N SER A 321 -6.64 -5.68 -7.26
CA SER A 321 -6.36 -6.14 -5.88
C SER A 321 -4.88 -5.99 -5.49
N HIS A 322 -3.96 -6.24 -6.42
CA HIS A 322 -2.51 -6.08 -6.19
C HIS A 322 -2.03 -4.61 -6.02
N HIS A 323 -2.90 -3.62 -6.23
CA HIS A 323 -2.60 -2.23 -5.85
C HIS A 323 -2.69 -2.01 -4.33
N ASN A 324 -3.39 -2.88 -3.61
CA ASN A 324 -3.63 -2.73 -2.17
C ASN A 324 -2.54 -3.38 -1.30
N VAL A 325 -1.27 -3.15 -1.62
CA VAL A 325 -0.12 -3.69 -0.85
C VAL A 325 -0.04 -3.14 0.59
N LEU A 326 -0.77 -2.06 0.89
CA LEU A 326 -0.89 -1.50 2.25
C LEU A 326 -1.99 -2.18 3.08
N LEU A 327 -2.74 -3.15 2.55
CA LEU A 327 -3.78 -3.87 3.29
C LEU A 327 -3.30 -4.46 4.62
N PRO A 328 -2.14 -5.13 4.72
CA PRO A 328 -1.66 -5.65 6.01
C PRO A 328 -1.43 -4.55 7.06
N LEU A 329 -0.94 -3.38 6.64
CA LEU A 329 -0.78 -2.23 7.53
C LEU A 329 -2.13 -1.66 7.98
N LEU A 330 -3.13 -1.62 7.08
CA LEU A 330 -4.47 -1.17 7.42
C LEU A 330 -5.13 -2.11 8.43
N LEU A 331 -5.02 -3.43 8.24
CA LEU A 331 -5.55 -4.40 9.20
C LEU A 331 -4.90 -4.24 10.58
N ALA A 332 -3.59 -4.00 10.62
CA ALA A 332 -2.89 -3.67 11.86
C ALA A 332 -3.42 -2.37 12.48
N ALA A 333 -3.62 -1.32 11.69
CA ALA A 333 -4.15 -0.05 12.18
C ALA A 333 -5.60 -0.15 12.69
N LEU A 334 -6.44 -0.98 12.06
CA LEU A 334 -7.79 -1.27 12.55
C LEU A 334 -7.74 -1.92 13.92
N ILE A 335 -6.87 -2.92 14.13
CA ILE A 335 -6.73 -3.65 15.39
C ILE A 335 -6.08 -2.79 16.49
N LEU A 336 -5.06 -2.02 16.14
CA LEU A 336 -4.24 -1.29 17.11
C LEU A 336 -4.82 0.09 17.47
N ASP A 337 -5.51 0.75 16.55
CA ASP A 337 -6.00 2.11 16.73
C ASP A 337 -7.51 2.25 16.54
N ALA A 338 -8.10 1.75 15.42
CA ALA A 338 -9.49 2.02 15.10
C ALA A 338 -10.44 1.45 16.15
N PHE A 339 -10.40 0.14 16.36
CA PHE A 339 -11.32 -0.53 17.28
C PHE A 339 -11.12 -0.12 18.74
N PRO A 340 -9.89 -0.07 19.30
CA PRO A 340 -9.71 0.25 20.71
C PRO A 340 -9.86 1.74 21.06
N THR A 341 -9.66 2.65 20.09
CA THR A 341 -9.59 4.09 20.38
C THR A 341 -10.79 4.88 19.85
N PHE A 342 -11.34 4.49 18.71
CA PHE A 342 -12.37 5.27 18.03
C PHE A 342 -13.72 4.55 17.99
N MET A 343 -13.75 3.31 17.52
CA MET A 343 -15.01 2.59 17.32
C MET A 343 -15.73 2.24 18.61
N VAL A 344 -15.06 2.32 19.76
CA VAL A 344 -15.68 2.20 21.08
C VAL A 344 -16.74 3.28 21.35
N HIS A 345 -16.66 4.42 20.66
CA HIS A 345 -17.61 5.52 20.77
C HIS A 345 -18.86 5.36 19.89
N LEU A 346 -18.87 4.36 19.00
CA LEU A 346 -20.05 4.03 18.20
C LEU A 346 -21.10 3.30 19.03
N PRO A 347 -22.41 3.44 18.69
CA PRO A 347 -23.46 2.57 19.22
C PRO A 347 -23.10 1.10 19.00
N SER A 348 -23.53 0.22 19.94
CA SER A 348 -23.16 -1.21 19.93
C SER A 348 -23.47 -1.89 18.59
N ALA A 349 -24.63 -1.61 17.99
CA ALA A 349 -25.00 -2.16 16.69
C ALA A 349 -24.05 -1.71 15.57
N ALA A 350 -23.74 -0.42 15.47
CA ALA A 350 -22.82 0.14 14.49
C ALA A 350 -21.40 -0.44 14.63
N ARG A 351 -20.92 -0.61 15.87
CA ARG A 351 -19.62 -1.22 16.15
C ARG A 351 -19.57 -2.70 15.71
N LYS A 352 -20.64 -3.47 15.95
CA LYS A 352 -20.75 -4.86 15.48
C LYS A 352 -20.74 -4.95 13.96
N ILE A 353 -21.45 -4.04 13.29
CA ILE A 353 -21.46 -3.95 11.81
C ILE A 353 -20.05 -3.61 11.30
N ALA A 354 -19.40 -2.61 11.87
CA ALA A 354 -18.02 -2.24 11.49
C ALA A 354 -17.04 -3.40 11.69
N CYS A 355 -17.18 -4.17 12.77
CA CYS A 355 -16.36 -5.35 13.03
C CYS A 355 -16.60 -6.45 12.00
N LEU A 356 -17.86 -6.72 11.67
CA LEU A 356 -18.24 -7.69 10.62
C LEU A 356 -17.69 -7.28 9.26
N LEU A 357 -17.85 -6.02 8.87
CA LEU A 357 -17.31 -5.50 7.61
C LEU A 357 -15.79 -5.60 7.56
N ALA A 358 -15.09 -5.24 8.65
CA ALA A 358 -13.64 -5.38 8.73
C ALA A 358 -13.19 -6.84 8.59
N TRP A 359 -13.93 -7.78 9.20
CA TRP A 359 -13.65 -9.20 9.08
C TRP A 359 -13.88 -9.71 7.64
N VAL A 360 -15.03 -9.37 7.04
CA VAL A 360 -15.35 -9.72 5.65
C VAL A 360 -14.30 -9.15 4.69
N ALA A 361 -13.92 -7.89 4.86
CA ALA A 361 -12.88 -7.24 4.08
C ALA A 361 -11.53 -7.95 4.24
N GLY A 362 -11.13 -8.20 5.48
CA GLY A 362 -9.86 -8.85 5.79
C GLY A 362 -9.76 -10.24 5.18
N VAL A 363 -10.76 -11.09 5.40
CA VAL A 363 -10.80 -12.45 4.86
C VAL A 363 -10.94 -12.44 3.33
N GLY A 364 -11.88 -11.66 2.81
CA GLY A 364 -12.17 -11.64 1.38
C GLY A 364 -11.01 -11.12 0.53
N LEU A 365 -10.36 -10.04 0.97
CA LEU A 365 -9.20 -9.50 0.26
C LEU A 365 -7.93 -10.34 0.50
N TYR A 366 -7.84 -11.03 1.63
CA TYR A 366 -6.77 -11.99 1.86
C TYR A 366 -6.86 -13.18 0.89
N ILE A 367 -8.07 -13.72 0.67
CA ILE A 367 -8.32 -14.80 -0.29
C ILE A 367 -8.13 -14.28 -1.73
N SER A 368 -8.74 -13.22 -2.13
CA SER A 368 -8.76 -12.52 -3.42
C SER A 368 -10.17 -12.45 -4.01
N PRO A 369 -10.60 -11.31 -4.55
CA PRO A 369 -11.89 -11.17 -5.23
C PRO A 369 -12.06 -12.16 -6.41
N ARG A 370 -10.97 -12.46 -7.13
CA ARG A 370 -10.99 -13.41 -8.26
C ARG A 370 -11.30 -14.84 -7.82
N ILE A 371 -10.70 -15.28 -6.72
CA ILE A 371 -10.96 -16.63 -6.16
C ILE A 371 -12.40 -16.71 -5.66
N ILE A 372 -12.86 -15.69 -4.94
CA ILE A 372 -14.24 -15.64 -4.43
C ILE A 372 -15.24 -15.64 -5.59
N GLY A 373 -15.02 -14.79 -6.60
CA GLY A 373 -15.85 -14.76 -7.81
C GLY A 373 -15.86 -16.09 -8.54
N GLY A 374 -14.72 -16.76 -8.68
CA GLY A 374 -14.60 -18.07 -9.30
C GLY A 374 -15.36 -19.17 -8.54
N ILE A 375 -15.23 -19.20 -7.21
CA ILE A 375 -15.94 -20.20 -6.38
C ILE A 375 -17.46 -20.03 -6.45
N THR A 376 -17.94 -18.78 -6.48
CA THR A 376 -19.38 -18.48 -6.49
C THR A 376 -20.04 -18.66 -7.85
N GLN A 377 -19.26 -18.86 -8.91
CA GLN A 377 -19.76 -18.98 -10.30
C GLN A 377 -19.18 -20.22 -11.00
N LEU A 378 -19.05 -21.33 -10.28
CA LEU A 378 -18.48 -22.59 -10.77
C LEU A 378 -19.15 -23.18 -12.03
N ASP A 379 -20.40 -22.81 -12.29
CA ASP A 379 -21.15 -23.28 -13.46
C ASP A 379 -20.86 -22.53 -14.76
N MET A 380 -20.01 -21.48 -14.70
CA MET A 380 -19.68 -20.67 -15.87
C MET A 380 -18.44 -21.22 -16.57
N ASN A 381 -18.61 -21.62 -17.83
CA ASN A 381 -17.53 -22.12 -18.68
C ASN A 381 -16.52 -21.01 -18.98
N GLY A 382 -15.27 -21.26 -18.66
CA GLY A 382 -14.14 -20.39 -19.00
C GLY A 382 -14.02 -19.13 -18.12
N LEU A 383 -13.45 -18.05 -18.69
CA LEU A 383 -13.19 -16.79 -17.97
C LEU A 383 -14.40 -15.84 -17.92
N GLU A 384 -15.53 -16.23 -18.50
CA GLU A 384 -16.75 -15.39 -18.57
C GLU A 384 -17.28 -14.98 -17.21
N PHE A 385 -17.08 -15.80 -16.16
CA PHE A 385 -17.46 -15.47 -14.80
C PHE A 385 -16.81 -14.19 -14.27
N LEU A 386 -15.68 -13.78 -14.80
CA LEU A 386 -14.97 -12.57 -14.35
C LEU A 386 -15.71 -11.28 -14.73
N TRP A 387 -16.61 -11.35 -15.71
CA TRP A 387 -17.42 -10.25 -16.22
C TRP A 387 -18.94 -10.48 -16.10
N ALA A 388 -19.37 -11.59 -15.51
CA ALA A 388 -20.77 -11.92 -15.43
C ALA A 388 -21.55 -10.92 -14.55
N PRO A 389 -22.83 -10.67 -14.86
CA PRO A 389 -23.74 -9.98 -13.95
C PRO A 389 -23.79 -10.72 -12.60
N GLY A 390 -23.71 -10.00 -11.48
CA GLY A 390 -23.70 -10.63 -10.15
C GLY A 390 -22.31 -10.85 -9.55
N VAL A 391 -21.25 -10.33 -10.16
CA VAL A 391 -19.89 -10.31 -9.59
C VAL A 391 -19.81 -9.53 -8.26
N ALA A 392 -20.96 -8.99 -7.82
CA ALA A 392 -21.08 -8.25 -6.57
C ALA A 392 -20.50 -9.00 -5.36
N ILE A 393 -20.57 -10.33 -5.33
CA ILE A 393 -19.99 -11.14 -4.25
C ILE A 393 -18.47 -11.01 -4.24
N GLY A 394 -17.81 -11.02 -5.39
CA GLY A 394 -16.37 -10.80 -5.51
C GLY A 394 -15.95 -9.36 -5.15
N GLY A 395 -16.78 -8.37 -5.50
CA GLY A 395 -16.57 -6.97 -5.19
C GLY A 395 -16.90 -6.57 -3.75
N PHE A 396 -17.72 -7.35 -3.04
CA PHE A 396 -18.19 -7.02 -1.70
C PHE A 396 -17.07 -6.82 -0.65
N PRO A 397 -15.99 -7.60 -0.63
CA PRO A 397 -14.88 -7.34 0.30
C PRO A 397 -14.25 -5.96 0.16
N SER A 398 -14.20 -5.41 -1.05
CA SER A 398 -13.64 -4.08 -1.32
C SER A 398 -14.58 -2.98 -0.83
N PHE A 399 -15.88 -3.13 -1.06
CA PHE A 399 -16.91 -2.28 -0.46
C PHE A 399 -16.85 -2.34 1.06
N ALA A 400 -16.74 -3.54 1.66
CA ALA A 400 -16.65 -3.73 3.10
C ALA A 400 -15.41 -3.05 3.70
N LEU A 401 -14.27 -3.07 2.99
CA LEU A 401 -13.07 -2.35 3.39
C LEU A 401 -13.30 -0.84 3.41
N TRP A 402 -13.82 -0.31 2.32
CA TRP A 402 -14.18 1.10 2.21
C TRP A 402 -15.16 1.52 3.32
N ALA A 403 -16.24 0.78 3.52
CA ALA A 403 -17.24 1.05 4.54
C ALA A 403 -16.62 1.01 5.96
N THR A 404 -15.72 0.06 6.25
CA THR A 404 -15.00 0.01 7.53
C THR A 404 -14.21 1.29 7.78
N VAL A 405 -13.50 1.80 6.79
CA VAL A 405 -12.75 3.07 6.90
C VAL A 405 -13.69 4.25 7.08
N MET A 406 -14.85 4.25 6.41
CA MET A 406 -15.88 5.29 6.62
C MET A 406 -16.48 5.23 8.04
N PHE A 407 -16.76 4.03 8.58
CA PHE A 407 -17.15 3.87 10.00
C PHE A 407 -16.07 4.40 10.96
N TRP A 408 -14.79 4.14 10.66
CA TRP A 408 -13.70 4.71 11.45
C TRP A 408 -13.68 6.23 11.38
N ALA A 409 -13.85 6.81 10.21
CA ALA A 409 -13.89 8.25 10.04
C ALA A 409 -15.05 8.88 10.82
N VAL A 410 -16.27 8.32 10.74
CA VAL A 410 -17.44 8.77 11.51
C VAL A 410 -17.19 8.60 13.01
N ALA A 411 -16.65 7.47 13.46
CA ALA A 411 -16.31 7.25 14.87
C ALA A 411 -15.30 8.28 15.39
N SER A 412 -14.39 8.74 14.51
CA SER A 412 -13.39 9.74 14.89
C SER A 412 -13.98 11.10 15.24
N LEU A 413 -15.19 11.44 14.73
CA LEU A 413 -15.90 12.67 15.04
C LEU A 413 -16.38 12.71 16.51
N SER A 414 -16.75 11.55 17.06
CA SER A 414 -17.28 11.42 18.42
C SER A 414 -16.17 11.11 19.44
N ALA A 415 -14.95 10.78 18.99
CA ALA A 415 -13.86 10.43 19.89
C ALA A 415 -13.29 11.70 20.57
N PRO A 416 -13.33 11.80 21.93
CA PRO A 416 -12.85 12.99 22.62
C PRO A 416 -11.37 13.20 22.33
N VAL A 417 -11.02 14.42 21.97
CA VAL A 417 -9.64 14.84 21.87
C VAL A 417 -9.18 15.13 23.30
N ARG A 418 -8.52 14.19 23.95
CA ARG A 418 -7.82 14.47 25.20
C ARG A 418 -6.79 15.56 24.92
N GLY A 419 -6.86 16.65 25.67
CA GLY A 419 -6.07 17.87 25.50
C GLY A 419 -4.59 17.71 25.86
N ALA A 420 -3.92 16.75 25.26
CA ALA A 420 -2.48 16.83 25.14
C ALA A 420 -2.20 17.81 23.98
N LYS A 421 -1.63 18.99 24.26
CA LYS A 421 -0.82 19.67 23.28
C LYS A 421 0.22 18.64 22.83
N VAL A 422 -0.07 17.94 21.72
CA VAL A 422 0.96 17.19 21.01
C VAL A 422 1.83 18.28 20.43
N GLU A 423 2.93 18.59 21.12
CA GLU A 423 4.01 19.28 20.45
C GLU A 423 4.25 18.53 19.14
N PRO A 424 4.36 19.23 18.01
CA PRO A 424 4.66 18.56 16.75
C PRO A 424 5.89 17.72 17.04
N VAL A 425 5.78 16.40 16.85
CA VAL A 425 6.91 15.49 17.01
C VAL A 425 7.97 16.05 16.09
N GLN A 426 8.90 16.82 16.65
CA GLN A 426 10.09 17.25 15.96
C GLN A 426 10.89 15.97 15.72
N TYR A 427 10.74 15.41 14.52
CA TYR A 427 11.59 14.35 14.01
C TYR A 427 13.01 14.93 13.81
N GLY A 428 13.70 15.32 14.88
CA GLY A 428 14.94 16.04 14.72
C GLY A 428 15.69 16.42 15.97
N SER A 429 15.87 15.50 16.91
CA SER A 429 17.04 15.52 17.77
C SER A 429 17.34 14.11 18.25
N VAL A 430 17.90 13.31 17.36
CA VAL A 430 18.62 12.11 17.77
C VAL A 430 20.02 12.57 18.18
N ARG A 431 20.39 12.39 19.45
CA ARG A 431 21.78 12.52 19.89
C ARG A 431 22.68 11.70 18.98
N SER A 432 23.82 12.29 18.61
CA SER A 432 24.77 11.80 17.62
C SER A 432 25.55 10.53 17.99
N ASP A 433 25.21 9.86 19.06
CA ASP A 433 26.02 8.81 19.67
C ASP A 433 25.43 7.40 19.54
N ALA A 434 24.30 7.25 18.85
CA ALA A 434 23.79 5.92 18.56
C ALA A 434 24.39 5.40 17.24
N PRO A 435 24.96 4.16 17.22
CA PRO A 435 25.54 3.62 16.01
C PRO A 435 24.47 3.54 14.91
N LEU A 436 24.80 4.05 13.73
CA LEU A 436 24.00 4.07 12.52
C LEU A 436 23.58 2.65 12.10
N GLY A 437 22.51 2.14 12.71
CA GLY A 437 21.76 1.02 12.18
C GLY A 437 20.79 1.55 11.13
N TRP A 438 20.84 1.03 9.94
CA TRP A 438 20.09 1.47 8.74
C TRP A 438 18.56 1.47 8.86
N TRP A 439 17.97 1.23 10.05
CA TRP A 439 16.52 1.04 10.25
C TRP A 439 16.06 1.68 11.57
N GLY A 440 15.94 2.99 11.57
CA GLY A 440 15.61 3.86 12.70
C GLY A 440 14.25 3.67 13.40
N ALA A 441 13.95 2.47 13.88
CA ALA A 441 12.76 2.22 14.68
C ALA A 441 12.99 2.31 16.19
N ARG A 442 14.21 2.56 16.69
CA ARG A 442 14.50 2.69 18.14
C ARG A 442 14.23 4.07 18.73
N ALA A 443 14.08 5.11 17.91
CA ALA A 443 13.94 6.49 18.41
C ALA A 443 12.53 6.88 18.89
N LEU A 444 11.52 6.02 18.72
CA LEU A 444 10.14 6.36 19.08
C LEU A 444 9.72 5.91 20.49
N VAL A 445 10.59 5.25 21.27
CA VAL A 445 10.16 4.59 22.53
C VAL A 445 10.77 5.21 23.80
N THR A 446 11.81 6.07 23.76
CA THR A 446 12.60 6.37 24.97
C THR A 446 12.34 7.73 25.65
N GLU A 447 11.44 8.58 25.20
CA GLU A 447 11.24 9.92 25.83
C GLU A 447 9.95 10.10 26.64
N ARG A 448 9.22 9.05 27.03
CA ARG A 448 7.95 9.20 27.78
C ARG A 448 7.98 8.76 29.24
N THR A 449 9.10 8.43 29.85
CA THR A 449 9.13 7.89 31.23
C THR A 449 9.80 8.78 32.29
N GLU A 450 10.37 9.93 31.95
CA GLU A 450 11.11 10.74 32.95
C GLU A 450 10.47 12.07 33.39
N SER A 451 9.29 12.47 32.89
CA SER A 451 8.70 13.78 33.27
C SER A 451 7.49 13.72 34.20
N VAL A 452 7.13 12.56 34.78
CA VAL A 452 5.95 12.44 35.67
C VAL A 452 6.32 12.33 37.16
N HIS A 453 7.58 12.28 37.53
CA HIS A 453 7.97 12.02 38.93
C HIS A 453 8.61 13.20 39.69
N THR A 454 8.63 14.43 39.18
CA THR A 454 9.28 15.57 39.87
C THR A 454 8.36 16.64 40.43
N ASP A 455 7.04 16.54 40.29
CA ASP A 455 6.12 17.59 40.83
C ASP A 455 5.31 17.19 42.08
N ALA A 456 5.50 15.98 42.58
CA ALA A 456 4.76 15.53 43.80
C ALA A 456 5.48 15.77 45.13
N SER A 457 6.65 16.41 45.17
CA SER A 457 7.46 16.60 46.37
C SER A 457 7.61 18.06 46.83
N ARG A 458 6.84 19.01 46.31
CA ARG A 458 6.92 20.43 46.69
C ARG A 458 5.67 20.99 47.43
N GLU A 459 4.63 20.22 47.67
CA GLU A 459 3.44 20.71 48.40
C GLU A 459 3.30 20.13 49.85
N ALA A 460 4.35 19.58 50.44
CA ALA A 460 4.29 19.03 51.77
C ALA A 460 5.15 19.79 52.82
N THR A 461 5.50 21.04 52.57
CA THR A 461 6.10 21.92 53.60
C THR A 461 5.82 23.39 53.28
N ALA A 462 4.62 23.88 53.66
CA ALA A 462 4.32 25.25 54.12
C ALA A 462 2.96 25.27 54.82
#